data_1df58aa6948fb4adeb85055317586863
#
_entry.id   1df58aa6948fb4adeb85055317586863
#
_cell.length_a   1.000
_cell.length_b   1.000
_cell.length_c   1.000
_cell.angle_alpha   90.00
_cell.angle_beta   90.00
_cell.angle_gamma   90.00
#
_symmetry.space_group_name_H-M   'P 1'
#
loop_
_entity.id
_entity.type
_entity.pdbx_description
1 polymer ?
#
loop_
_entity_poly.entity_id
_entity_poly.type
_entity_poly.pdbx_seq_one_letter_code
_entity_poly.pdbx_strand_id
1 'polypeptide(L)'
;YNSSCFYRNANINLPQLVTNLQGDVDLIRRTVEAFLRASVTAIPTGKQNTFAAHNPPSLVFAVVRKSGLWSLTNAFASPVRPQQDQSLIQRSIGALDTHWSQMTRCYGTDDVVTGALCSLEDKDLLTSTAAYHKDSLQDVIDTILGSLDLGDAGKDVA
;
A
#
# COMPACT_ATOMS: atom_id res chain seq x y z
N TYR A 1 -12.64 -15.44 20.56
CA TYR A 1 -11.43 -15.16 19.78
C TYR A 1 -11.84 -14.63 18.42
N ASN A 2 -11.16 -13.56 17.92
CA ASN A 2 -11.46 -12.97 16.64
C ASN A 2 -10.41 -13.42 15.63
N SER A 3 -10.84 -14.04 14.53
CA SER A 3 -9.99 -14.49 13.41
C SER A 3 -10.25 -13.63 12.17
N SER A 4 -10.36 -12.32 12.35
CA SER A 4 -10.65 -11.38 11.26
C SER A 4 -9.41 -11.07 10.45
N CYS A 5 -9.62 -10.79 9.18
CA CYS A 5 -8.64 -10.13 8.34
C CYS A 5 -8.66 -8.62 8.66
N PHE A 6 -7.48 -8.01 8.77
CA PHE A 6 -7.34 -6.58 9.05
C PHE A 6 -6.85 -5.84 7.82
N TYR A 7 -7.52 -4.74 7.50
CA TYR A 7 -7.04 -3.76 6.55
C TYR A 7 -6.33 -2.64 7.30
N ARG A 8 -5.15 -2.28 6.83
CA ARG A 8 -4.37 -1.16 7.36
C ARG A 8 -4.03 -0.19 6.25
N ASN A 9 -4.23 1.09 6.49
CA ASN A 9 -3.88 2.17 5.59
C ASN A 9 -2.89 3.12 6.28
N ALA A 10 -1.89 3.56 5.53
CA ALA A 10 -0.95 4.60 5.93
C ALA A 10 -0.67 5.48 4.72
N ASN A 11 -0.36 6.75 4.96
CA ASN A 11 -0.01 7.69 3.90
C ASN A 11 1.11 8.62 4.34
N ILE A 12 1.80 9.19 3.37
CA ILE A 12 2.84 10.20 3.56
C ILE A 12 2.57 11.35 2.59
N ASN A 13 2.61 12.57 3.10
CA ASN A 13 2.54 13.78 2.29
C ASN A 13 3.96 14.13 1.82
N LEU A 14 4.28 13.80 0.57
CA LEU A 14 5.61 14.01 0.00
C LEU A 14 6.00 15.50 -0.08
N PRO A 15 5.14 16.43 -0.57
CA PRO A 15 5.46 17.85 -0.56
C PRO A 15 5.79 18.38 0.85
N GLN A 16 5.01 17.97 1.84
CA GLN A 16 5.28 18.38 3.23
C GLN A 16 6.59 17.75 3.76
N LEU A 17 6.88 16.50 3.40
CA LEU A 17 8.14 15.84 3.76
C LEU A 17 9.34 16.59 3.16
N VAL A 18 9.26 16.95 1.88
CA VAL A 18 10.29 17.74 1.18
C VAL A 18 10.55 19.06 1.92
N THR A 19 9.49 19.78 2.28
CA THR A 19 9.60 21.03 3.04
C THR A 19 10.26 20.80 4.41
N ASN A 20 9.81 19.78 5.14
CA ASN A 20 10.31 19.48 6.49
C ASN A 20 11.80 19.07 6.49
N LEU A 21 12.25 18.41 5.42
CA LEU A 21 13.63 17.97 5.25
C LEU A 21 14.47 18.91 4.38
N GLN A 22 13.98 20.14 4.15
CA GLN A 22 14.69 21.20 3.44
C GLN A 22 15.23 20.79 2.07
N GLY A 23 14.50 19.89 1.38
CA GLY A 23 14.88 19.40 0.05
C GLY A 23 16.05 18.41 0.02
N ASP A 24 16.49 17.87 1.16
CA ASP A 24 17.53 16.83 1.20
C ASP A 24 17.01 15.53 0.56
N VAL A 25 17.33 15.35 -0.71
CA VAL A 25 16.84 14.25 -1.56
C VAL A 25 17.22 12.89 -0.98
N ASP A 26 18.43 12.74 -0.47
CA ASP A 26 18.91 11.48 0.10
C ASP A 26 18.13 11.13 1.38
N LEU A 27 17.94 12.10 2.25
CA LEU A 27 17.19 11.94 3.49
C LEU A 27 15.70 11.67 3.20
N ILE A 28 15.11 12.35 2.21
CA ILE A 28 13.73 12.11 1.76
C ILE A 28 13.56 10.66 1.29
N ARG A 29 14.44 10.17 0.41
CA ARG A 29 14.39 8.79 -0.09
C ARG A 29 14.50 7.77 1.04
N ARG A 30 15.47 7.94 1.92
CA ARG A 30 15.66 7.07 3.10
C ARG A 30 14.45 7.10 4.03
N THR A 31 13.83 8.25 4.22
CA THR A 31 12.63 8.42 5.05
C THR A 31 11.44 7.70 4.44
N VAL A 32 11.22 7.82 3.12
CA VAL A 32 10.14 7.12 2.42
C VAL A 32 10.37 5.60 2.47
N GLU A 33 11.59 5.14 2.25
CA GLU A 33 11.93 3.71 2.37
C GLU A 33 11.65 3.19 3.79
N ALA A 34 12.13 3.90 4.81
CA ALA A 34 11.90 3.53 6.21
C ALA A 34 10.40 3.52 6.55
N PHE A 35 9.62 4.48 6.04
CA PHE A 35 8.17 4.51 6.21
C PHE A 35 7.48 3.29 5.58
N LEU A 36 7.84 2.91 4.35
CA LEU A 36 7.29 1.75 3.66
C LEU A 36 7.61 0.47 4.43
N ARG A 37 8.87 0.28 4.86
CA ARG A 37 9.29 -0.88 5.67
C ARG A 37 8.56 -0.93 7.01
N ALA A 38 8.50 0.19 7.72
CA ALA A 38 7.79 0.30 8.99
C ALA A 38 6.30 0.02 8.84
N SER A 39 5.69 0.46 7.74
CA SER A 39 4.28 0.19 7.43
C SER A 39 3.99 -1.31 7.29
N VAL A 40 4.97 -2.12 6.94
CA VAL A 40 4.84 -3.59 6.87
C VAL A 40 5.14 -4.24 8.22
N THR A 41 6.21 -3.81 8.89
CA THR A 41 6.76 -4.51 10.06
C THR A 41 6.18 -4.06 11.41
N ALA A 42 5.74 -2.79 11.52
CA ALA A 42 5.17 -2.24 12.75
C ALA A 42 3.73 -2.72 12.96
N ILE A 43 3.56 -3.97 13.35
CA ILE A 43 2.27 -4.59 13.64
C ILE A 43 1.87 -4.26 15.08
N PRO A 44 0.56 -4.02 15.38
CA PRO A 44 0.09 -3.85 16.75
C PRO A 44 0.47 -5.02 17.64
N THR A 45 1.09 -4.76 18.80
CA THR A 45 1.68 -5.78 19.67
C THR A 45 0.73 -6.34 20.71
N GLY A 46 -0.53 -5.88 20.76
CA GLY A 46 -1.51 -6.32 21.74
C GLY A 46 -1.72 -7.84 21.69
N LYS A 47 -1.50 -8.51 22.83
CA LYS A 47 -1.65 -9.97 22.99
C LYS A 47 -0.77 -10.87 22.10
N GLN A 48 0.20 -10.33 21.41
CA GLN A 48 1.11 -11.12 20.55
C GLN A 48 1.85 -12.21 21.34
N ASN A 49 2.29 -11.93 22.55
CA ASN A 49 2.99 -12.89 23.40
C ASN A 49 2.14 -14.09 23.79
N THR A 50 0.82 -13.95 23.85
CA THR A 50 -0.11 -15.03 24.22
C THR A 50 -0.46 -15.95 23.04
N PHE A 51 -0.48 -15.41 21.80
CA PHE A 51 -0.96 -16.12 20.62
C PHE A 51 0.08 -16.22 19.50
N ALA A 52 1.28 -15.69 19.71
CA ALA A 52 2.34 -15.62 18.69
C ALA A 52 1.85 -15.04 17.33
N ALA A 53 0.93 -14.07 17.36
CA ALA A 53 0.27 -13.51 16.18
C ALA A 53 1.16 -12.48 15.49
N HIS A 54 2.34 -12.92 15.04
CA HIS A 54 3.32 -12.10 14.32
C HIS A 54 3.21 -12.26 12.79
N ASN A 55 1.98 -12.27 12.28
CA ASN A 55 1.74 -12.50 10.86
C ASN A 55 2.09 -11.26 10.03
N PRO A 56 2.99 -11.35 9.05
CA PRO A 56 3.20 -10.29 8.08
C PRO A 56 1.94 -10.09 7.22
N PRO A 57 1.77 -8.91 6.58
CA PRO A 57 0.64 -8.70 5.67
C PRO A 57 0.63 -9.70 4.53
N SER A 58 -0.55 -10.22 4.19
CA SER A 58 -0.73 -11.11 3.02
C SER A 58 -0.72 -10.33 1.69
N LEU A 59 -1.01 -9.04 1.73
CA LEU A 59 -0.93 -8.12 0.59
C LEU A 59 -0.35 -6.79 1.07
N VAL A 60 0.59 -6.26 0.31
CA VAL A 60 1.06 -4.88 0.42
C VAL A 60 0.80 -4.19 -0.92
N PHE A 61 0.09 -3.07 -0.89
CA PHE A 61 -0.19 -2.28 -2.08
C PHE A 61 0.17 -0.82 -1.80
N ALA A 62 1.13 -0.28 -2.53
CA ALA A 62 1.58 1.10 -2.45
C ALA A 62 1.23 1.83 -3.74
N VAL A 63 0.76 3.08 -3.61
CA VAL A 63 0.38 3.93 -4.75
C VAL A 63 0.93 5.33 -4.53
N VAL A 64 1.58 5.88 -5.55
CA VAL A 64 1.99 7.28 -5.61
C VAL A 64 0.98 8.05 -6.44
N ARG A 65 0.48 9.15 -5.88
CA ARG A 65 -0.49 10.01 -6.54
C ARG A 65 0.01 11.46 -6.59
N LYS A 66 -0.38 12.18 -7.65
CA LYS A 66 -0.09 13.62 -7.79
C LYS A 66 -0.88 14.43 -6.77
N SER A 67 -2.12 14.03 -6.52
CA SER A 67 -3.02 14.73 -5.60
C SER A 67 -4.00 13.78 -4.92
N GLY A 68 -4.54 14.21 -3.78
CA GLY A 68 -5.56 13.50 -3.02
C GLY A 68 -5.09 12.19 -2.41
N LEU A 69 -5.86 11.71 -1.45
CA LEU A 69 -5.65 10.43 -0.79
C LEU A 69 -6.80 9.49 -1.13
N TRP A 70 -6.46 8.25 -1.50
CA TRP A 70 -7.43 7.19 -1.68
C TRP A 70 -7.31 6.16 -0.56
N SER A 71 -8.41 5.88 0.10
CA SER A 71 -8.53 4.76 1.02
C SER A 71 -9.38 3.68 0.38
N LEU A 72 -8.91 2.44 0.44
CA LEU A 72 -9.67 1.29 -0.06
C LEU A 72 -10.53 0.63 1.04
N THR A 73 -10.71 1.29 2.18
CA THR A 73 -11.49 0.78 3.32
C THR A 73 -12.91 0.37 2.91
N ASN A 74 -13.52 1.09 1.98
CA ASN A 74 -14.86 0.80 1.49
C ASN A 74 -14.99 -0.51 0.71
N ALA A 75 -13.88 -1.13 0.30
CA ALA A 75 -13.89 -2.50 -0.19
C ALA A 75 -14.48 -3.48 0.83
N PHE A 76 -14.46 -3.12 2.11
CA PHE A 76 -14.89 -3.92 3.25
C PHE A 76 -16.13 -3.36 3.95
N ALA A 77 -16.87 -2.43 3.31
CA ALA A 77 -18.11 -1.88 3.84
C ALA A 77 -19.19 -2.96 4.07
N SER A 78 -19.18 -4.00 3.22
CA SER A 78 -19.91 -5.24 3.47
C SER A 78 -18.95 -6.30 4.01
N PRO A 79 -19.36 -7.08 5.05
CA PRO A 79 -18.51 -8.11 5.61
C PRO A 79 -18.10 -9.17 4.58
N VAL A 80 -16.79 -9.34 4.41
CA VAL A 80 -16.24 -10.41 3.59
C VAL A 80 -16.32 -11.73 4.37
N ARG A 81 -16.78 -12.79 3.72
CA ARG A 81 -16.91 -14.13 4.32
C ARG A 81 -16.14 -15.14 3.47
N PRO A 82 -15.49 -16.15 4.09
CA PRO A 82 -14.87 -17.24 3.33
C PRO A 82 -15.94 -18.01 2.57
N GLN A 83 -15.54 -18.66 1.48
CA GLN A 83 -16.34 -19.61 0.72
C GLN A 83 -15.62 -20.96 0.63
N GLN A 84 -16.30 -22.01 0.13
CA GLN A 84 -15.75 -23.36 0.09
C GLN A 84 -14.39 -23.43 -0.58
N ASP A 85 -14.17 -22.63 -1.62
CA ASP A 85 -12.96 -22.69 -2.46
C ASP A 85 -12.00 -21.51 -2.22
N GLN A 86 -12.33 -20.56 -1.33
CA GLN A 86 -11.53 -19.36 -1.10
C GLN A 86 -11.51 -18.95 0.37
N SER A 87 -10.31 -18.76 0.89
CA SER A 87 -10.08 -18.25 2.25
C SER A 87 -10.61 -16.83 2.44
N LEU A 88 -10.75 -16.41 3.70
CA LEU A 88 -11.10 -15.02 4.02
C LEU A 88 -10.08 -14.03 3.44
N ILE A 89 -8.79 -14.38 3.43
CA ILE A 89 -7.72 -13.54 2.90
C ILE A 89 -7.88 -13.39 1.40
N GLN A 90 -8.02 -14.48 0.66
CA GLN A 90 -8.21 -14.47 -0.80
C GLN A 90 -9.42 -13.64 -1.20
N ARG A 91 -10.54 -13.82 -0.51
CA ARG A 91 -11.77 -13.05 -0.73
C ARG A 91 -11.58 -11.56 -0.43
N SER A 92 -10.80 -11.23 0.61
CA SER A 92 -10.51 -9.83 0.95
C SER A 92 -9.62 -9.17 -0.10
N ILE A 93 -8.63 -9.89 -0.64
CA ILE A 93 -7.79 -9.41 -1.74
C ILE A 93 -8.62 -9.16 -2.99
N GLY A 94 -9.50 -10.10 -3.37
CA GLY A 94 -10.39 -9.93 -4.52
C GLY A 94 -11.38 -8.75 -4.34
N ALA A 95 -11.88 -8.53 -3.14
CA ALA A 95 -12.73 -7.38 -2.82
C ALA A 95 -11.97 -6.04 -2.99
N LEU A 96 -10.72 -6.00 -2.54
CA LEU A 96 -9.85 -4.82 -2.70
C LEU A 96 -9.55 -4.56 -4.18
N ASP A 97 -9.20 -5.57 -4.95
CA ASP A 97 -8.94 -5.46 -6.40
C ASP A 97 -10.18 -4.97 -7.16
N THR A 98 -11.35 -5.51 -6.84
CA THR A 98 -12.62 -5.08 -7.42
C THR A 98 -12.91 -3.61 -7.09
N HIS A 99 -12.69 -3.21 -5.83
CA HIS A 99 -12.93 -1.83 -5.41
C HIS A 99 -11.95 -0.85 -6.08
N TRP A 100 -10.69 -1.23 -6.23
CA TRP A 100 -9.71 -0.47 -7.00
C TRP A 100 -10.18 -0.23 -8.43
N SER A 101 -10.66 -1.28 -9.12
CA SER A 101 -11.22 -1.19 -10.45
C SER A 101 -12.41 -0.21 -10.52
N GLN A 102 -13.31 -0.27 -9.55
CA GLN A 102 -14.47 0.64 -9.48
C GLN A 102 -14.03 2.10 -9.31
N MET A 103 -13.07 2.35 -8.42
CA MET A 103 -12.55 3.70 -8.17
C MET A 103 -11.83 4.26 -9.40
N THR A 104 -10.95 3.49 -10.02
CA THR A 104 -10.19 3.93 -11.20
C THR A 104 -11.09 4.15 -12.40
N ARG A 105 -12.14 3.34 -12.57
CA ARG A 105 -13.14 3.52 -13.61
C ARG A 105 -13.99 4.78 -13.39
N CYS A 106 -14.33 5.09 -12.13
CA CYS A 106 -15.19 6.22 -11.78
C CYS A 106 -14.44 7.55 -11.78
N TYR A 107 -13.23 7.56 -11.22
CA TYR A 107 -12.47 8.80 -10.96
C TYR A 107 -11.25 8.97 -11.87
N GLY A 108 -10.99 8.01 -12.76
CA GLY A 108 -9.82 8.02 -13.65
C GLY A 108 -8.51 7.62 -12.92
N THR A 109 -7.45 7.61 -13.69
CA THR A 109 -6.09 7.26 -13.21
C THR A 109 -5.06 8.36 -13.45
N ASP A 110 -5.47 9.54 -13.92
CA ASP A 110 -4.58 10.63 -14.33
C ASP A 110 -3.68 11.14 -13.19
N ASP A 111 -4.17 11.01 -11.96
CA ASP A 111 -3.42 11.34 -10.75
C ASP A 111 -2.57 10.18 -10.21
N VAL A 112 -2.70 8.99 -10.75
CA VAL A 112 -1.87 7.84 -10.34
C VAL A 112 -0.54 7.91 -11.09
N VAL A 113 0.53 8.21 -10.37
CA VAL A 113 1.89 8.24 -10.93
C VAL A 113 2.40 6.81 -11.14
N THR A 114 2.27 6.00 -10.10
CA THR A 114 2.62 4.58 -10.13
C THR A 114 1.90 3.82 -9.03
N GLY A 115 1.83 2.51 -9.19
CA GLY A 115 1.44 1.57 -8.16
C GLY A 115 2.38 0.37 -8.14
N ALA A 116 2.55 -0.25 -6.99
CA ALA A 116 3.27 -1.50 -6.86
C ALA A 116 2.66 -2.32 -5.72
N LEU A 117 2.51 -3.62 -5.92
CA LEU A 117 2.01 -4.52 -4.89
C LEU A 117 2.77 -5.84 -4.88
N CYS A 118 2.84 -6.48 -3.71
CA CYS A 118 3.23 -7.87 -3.59
C CYS A 118 2.22 -8.63 -2.72
N SER A 119 2.05 -9.92 -2.96
CA SER A 119 1.05 -10.76 -2.30
C SER A 119 1.66 -12.12 -1.95
N LEU A 120 1.21 -12.70 -0.82
CA LEU A 120 1.47 -14.09 -0.45
C LEU A 120 0.49 -15.06 -1.14
N GLU A 121 -0.62 -14.53 -1.65
CA GLU A 121 -1.64 -15.29 -2.37
C GLU A 121 -1.39 -15.25 -3.89
N ASP A 122 -2.07 -16.13 -4.59
CA ASP A 122 -1.93 -16.27 -6.04
C ASP A 122 -2.27 -14.94 -6.76
N LYS A 123 -1.44 -14.59 -7.74
CA LYS A 123 -1.63 -13.42 -8.59
C LYS A 123 -2.93 -13.47 -9.42
N ASP A 124 -3.51 -14.65 -9.62
CA ASP A 124 -4.76 -14.81 -10.35
C ASP A 124 -5.97 -14.15 -9.64
N LEU A 125 -5.82 -13.82 -8.36
CA LEU A 125 -6.78 -13.01 -7.60
C LEU A 125 -6.73 -11.50 -7.97
N LEU A 126 -5.69 -11.08 -8.69
CA LEU A 126 -5.39 -9.69 -9.01
C LEU A 126 -5.66 -9.47 -10.51
N THR A 127 -6.84 -9.00 -10.85
CA THR A 127 -7.20 -8.71 -12.24
C THR A 127 -6.95 -7.26 -12.60
N SER A 128 -7.42 -6.36 -11.78
CA SER A 128 -7.33 -4.90 -12.02
C SER A 128 -6.00 -4.31 -11.56
N THR A 129 -5.38 -4.92 -10.57
CA THR A 129 -4.08 -4.52 -10.03
C THR A 129 -2.92 -5.39 -10.53
N ALA A 130 -3.18 -6.35 -11.43
CA ALA A 130 -2.18 -7.28 -11.95
C ALA A 130 -0.94 -6.58 -12.54
N ALA A 131 -1.12 -5.44 -13.21
CA ALA A 131 -0.03 -4.65 -13.78
C ALA A 131 0.93 -4.07 -12.72
N TYR A 132 0.48 -3.96 -11.47
CA TYR A 132 1.28 -3.45 -10.35
C TYR A 132 2.02 -4.55 -9.59
N HIS A 133 1.80 -5.83 -9.94
CA HIS A 133 2.39 -6.95 -9.22
C HIS A 133 3.92 -6.94 -9.28
N LYS A 134 4.55 -7.24 -8.16
CA LYS A 134 6.00 -7.39 -7.95
C LYS A 134 6.25 -8.68 -7.18
N ASP A 135 7.39 -9.28 -7.40
CA ASP A 135 7.74 -10.57 -6.78
C ASP A 135 8.15 -10.42 -5.30
N SER A 136 8.59 -9.23 -4.90
CA SER A 136 9.06 -8.98 -3.53
C SER A 136 8.66 -7.60 -3.00
N LEU A 137 8.69 -7.47 -1.66
CA LEU A 137 8.55 -6.17 -0.99
C LEU A 137 9.65 -5.19 -1.42
N GLN A 138 10.86 -5.69 -1.68
CA GLN A 138 11.96 -4.84 -2.15
C GLN A 138 11.63 -4.23 -3.51
N ASP A 139 11.10 -5.02 -4.45
CA ASP A 139 10.71 -4.52 -5.77
C ASP A 139 9.55 -3.51 -5.68
N VAL A 140 8.63 -3.69 -4.74
CA VAL A 140 7.60 -2.67 -4.43
C VAL A 140 8.26 -1.37 -4.00
N ILE A 141 9.17 -1.42 -3.02
CA ILE A 141 9.88 -0.24 -2.50
C ILE A 141 10.67 0.44 -3.60
N ASP A 142 11.47 -0.31 -4.38
CA ASP A 142 12.29 0.23 -5.46
C ASP A 142 11.44 0.89 -6.55
N THR A 143 10.29 0.30 -6.88
CA THR A 143 9.34 0.88 -7.84
C THR A 143 8.79 2.22 -7.33
N ILE A 144 8.40 2.29 -6.06
CA ILE A 144 7.89 3.52 -5.45
C ILE A 144 8.98 4.58 -5.39
N LEU A 145 10.17 4.26 -4.88
CA LEU A 145 11.31 5.19 -4.81
C LEU A 145 11.76 5.68 -6.17
N GLY A 146 11.73 4.80 -7.19
CA GLY A 146 12.07 5.14 -8.57
C GLY A 146 11.08 6.11 -9.23
N SER A 147 9.84 6.16 -8.74
CA SER A 147 8.79 7.05 -9.26
C SER A 147 8.74 8.42 -8.58
N LEU A 148 9.52 8.63 -7.52
CA LEU A 148 9.58 9.92 -6.83
C LEU A 148 10.37 10.91 -7.68
N ASP A 149 9.67 11.87 -8.26
CA ASP A 149 10.31 13.02 -8.91
C ASP A 149 10.75 14.02 -7.83
N LEU A 150 11.99 13.89 -7.41
CA LEU A 150 12.62 14.77 -6.41
C LEU A 150 13.63 15.75 -7.06
N GLY A 151 13.64 15.81 -8.40
CA GLY A 151 14.70 16.48 -9.18
C GLY A 151 14.75 18.01 -9.04
N ASP A 152 13.65 18.68 -8.67
CA ASP A 152 13.59 20.14 -8.53
C ASP A 152 13.21 20.62 -7.12
N ALA A 153 13.06 19.72 -6.17
CA ALA A 153 12.62 20.07 -4.81
C ALA A 153 13.58 20.99 -4.04
N GLY A 154 14.81 21.17 -4.51
CA GLY A 154 15.81 22.05 -3.91
C GLY A 154 15.88 23.47 -4.50
N LYS A 155 15.13 23.78 -5.57
CA LYS A 155 15.26 25.07 -6.26
C LYS A 155 14.21 26.13 -5.90
N ASP A 156 13.09 25.71 -5.31
CA ASP A 156 11.97 26.61 -4.98
C ASP A 156 11.93 27.07 -3.50
N VAL A 157 12.99 26.77 -2.73
CA VAL A 157 13.12 27.21 -1.32
C VAL A 157 14.29 28.20 -1.20
N ALA A 158 14.21 29.29 -1.94
CA ALA A 158 15.08 30.45 -1.77
C ALA A 158 14.26 31.73 -1.69
#